data_386b2dcab51dcc06fecec4ca8b3fadcc
#
_entry.id   386b2dcab51dcc06fecec4ca8b3fadcc
#
_cell.length_a   1.000
_cell.length_b   1.000
_cell.length_c   1.000
_cell.angle_alpha   90.00
_cell.angle_beta   90.00
_cell.angle_gamma   90.00
#
_symmetry.space_group_name_H-M   'P 1'
#
loop_
_entity.id
_entity.type
_entity.pdbx_description
1 polymer ?
#
loop_
_entity_poly.entity_id
_entity_poly.type
_entity_poly.pdbx_seq_one_letter_code
_entity_poly.pdbx_strand_id
1 'polypeptide(L)'
;MLFIAENGAYAAAGRKEWLLLDMDHETVAGLIAGIRCIEGTCIVLAGRDSAYIEDKQPEFVREARKYYTRCQEVGDLLDVRGDKLLKIAVYDFLGAGENSYPRLKHLEHGFQVAVSGEKWMDISRKGANKGASLELIQRKLGISSEETMVFGDQMNDASMIRQ
;
A
#
# COMPACT_ATOMS: atom_id res chain seq x y z
N MET A 1 11.94 -18.50 3.85
CA MET A 1 10.70 -17.79 4.24
C MET A 1 10.25 -16.98 3.03
N LEU A 2 8.94 -16.95 2.77
CA LEU A 2 8.30 -16.13 1.74
C LEU A 2 7.55 -14.99 2.43
N PHE A 3 7.62 -13.79 1.87
CA PHE A 3 6.94 -12.60 2.37
C PHE A 3 5.96 -12.09 1.33
N ILE A 4 4.78 -11.66 1.78
CA ILE A 4 3.83 -10.83 1.02
C ILE A 4 3.78 -9.49 1.74
N ALA A 5 4.07 -8.41 1.04
CA ALA A 5 4.13 -7.06 1.58
C ALA A 5 3.24 -6.09 0.79
N GLU A 6 3.09 -4.87 1.29
CA GLU A 6 2.34 -3.78 0.68
C GLU A 6 0.95 -4.20 0.22
N ASN A 7 0.18 -4.81 1.14
CA ASN A 7 -1.17 -5.32 0.91
C ASN A 7 -1.30 -6.30 -0.28
N GLY A 8 -0.20 -6.98 -0.64
CA GLY A 8 -0.17 -7.92 -1.76
C GLY A 8 0.41 -7.35 -3.06
N ALA A 9 0.96 -6.15 -3.06
CA ALA A 9 1.64 -5.61 -4.24
C ALA A 9 3.02 -6.22 -4.46
N TYR A 10 3.63 -6.81 -3.42
CA TYR A 10 4.95 -7.40 -3.50
C TYR A 10 5.02 -8.76 -2.80
N ALA A 11 5.69 -9.72 -3.42
CA ALA A 11 6.02 -10.99 -2.79
C ALA A 11 7.42 -11.46 -3.17
N ALA A 12 8.18 -11.91 -2.18
CA ALA A 12 9.55 -12.39 -2.37
C ALA A 12 9.93 -13.53 -1.43
N ALA A 13 10.86 -14.37 -1.85
CA ALA A 13 11.48 -15.41 -1.04
C ALA A 13 13.00 -15.38 -1.23
N GLY A 14 13.72 -15.00 -0.18
CA GLY A 14 15.16 -14.77 -0.27
C GLY A 14 15.46 -13.65 -1.28
N ARG A 15 16.22 -13.96 -2.34
CA ARG A 15 16.53 -13.02 -3.43
C ARG A 15 15.58 -13.15 -4.62
N LYS A 16 14.63 -14.08 -4.60
CA LYS A 16 13.69 -14.30 -5.70
C LYS A 16 12.45 -13.48 -5.50
N GLU A 17 12.18 -12.59 -6.44
CA GLU A 17 10.92 -11.86 -6.54
C GLU A 17 9.86 -12.77 -7.18
N TRP A 18 8.69 -12.87 -6.55
CA TRP A 18 7.58 -13.72 -6.96
C TRP A 18 6.43 -12.93 -7.58
N LEU A 19 6.24 -11.71 -7.07
CA LEU A 19 5.22 -10.76 -7.52
C LEU A 19 5.71 -9.34 -7.30
N LEU A 20 5.51 -8.49 -8.29
CA LEU A 20 5.70 -7.05 -8.23
C LEU A 20 4.57 -6.38 -9.00
N LEU A 21 3.71 -5.65 -8.33
CA LEU A 21 2.62 -4.86 -8.89
C LEU A 21 2.91 -3.38 -8.62
N ASP A 22 3.82 -2.80 -9.39
CA ASP A 22 4.18 -1.39 -9.31
C ASP A 22 3.23 -0.50 -10.13
N MET A 23 3.22 0.77 -9.79
CA MET A 23 2.58 1.85 -10.54
C MET A 23 3.66 2.68 -11.23
N ASP A 24 3.37 3.16 -12.43
CA ASP A 24 4.27 4.08 -13.15
C ASP A 24 4.27 5.47 -12.51
N HIS A 25 5.33 6.23 -12.79
CA HIS A 25 5.53 7.55 -12.18
C HIS A 25 4.45 8.56 -12.55
N GLU A 26 3.91 8.50 -13.76
CA GLU A 26 2.85 9.42 -14.20
C GLU A 26 1.56 9.19 -13.42
N THR A 27 1.18 7.91 -13.29
CA THR A 27 0.05 7.49 -12.44
C THR A 27 0.23 7.95 -11.00
N VAL A 28 1.39 7.71 -10.40
CA VAL A 28 1.70 8.12 -9.02
C VAL A 28 1.66 9.64 -8.87
N ALA A 29 2.20 10.39 -9.83
CA ALA A 29 2.18 11.85 -9.80
C ALA A 29 0.74 12.40 -9.81
N GLY A 30 -0.14 11.83 -10.65
CA GLY A 30 -1.56 12.19 -10.68
C GLY A 30 -2.27 11.93 -9.36
N LEU A 31 -2.00 10.78 -8.74
CA LEU A 31 -2.57 10.42 -7.43
C LEU A 31 -2.07 11.37 -6.32
N ILE A 32 -0.76 11.64 -6.26
CA ILE A 32 -0.16 12.56 -5.29
C ILE A 32 -0.78 13.95 -5.43
N ALA A 33 -0.91 14.47 -6.65
CA ALA A 33 -1.52 15.79 -6.90
C ALA A 33 -2.97 15.85 -6.37
N GLY A 34 -3.76 14.81 -6.60
CA GLY A 34 -5.13 14.71 -6.08
C GLY A 34 -5.18 14.66 -4.55
N ILE A 35 -4.31 13.89 -3.91
CA ILE A 35 -4.27 13.74 -2.45
C ILE A 35 -3.82 15.03 -1.77
N ARG A 36 -2.83 15.73 -2.33
CA ARG A 36 -2.35 17.04 -1.81
C ARG A 36 -3.44 18.12 -1.76
N CYS A 37 -4.53 17.96 -2.51
CA CYS A 37 -5.69 18.86 -2.46
C CYS A 37 -6.64 18.56 -1.29
N ILE A 38 -6.42 17.49 -0.53
CA ILE A 38 -7.28 17.09 0.59
C ILE A 38 -6.65 17.59 1.88
N GLU A 39 -7.35 18.50 2.56
CA GLU A 39 -6.90 19.03 3.84
C GLU A 39 -6.74 17.94 4.89
N GLY A 40 -5.72 18.06 5.73
CA GLY A 40 -5.45 17.13 6.82
C GLY A 40 -4.82 15.80 6.40
N THR A 41 -4.32 15.69 5.15
CA THR A 41 -3.66 14.48 4.69
C THR A 41 -2.16 14.65 4.55
N CYS A 42 -1.42 13.55 4.83
CA CYS A 42 0.00 13.38 4.53
C CYS A 42 0.20 12.08 3.76
N ILE A 43 1.29 11.97 3.01
CA ILE A 43 1.53 10.85 2.10
C ILE A 43 2.78 10.07 2.51
N VAL A 44 2.64 8.75 2.55
CA VAL A 44 3.78 7.82 2.47
C VAL A 44 3.75 7.16 1.08
N LEU A 45 4.77 7.39 0.29
CA LEU A 45 4.98 6.70 -0.98
C LEU A 45 5.82 5.46 -0.72
N ALA A 46 5.19 4.29 -0.74
CA ALA A 46 5.85 3.01 -0.46
C ALA A 46 6.43 2.42 -1.76
N GLY A 47 7.74 2.33 -1.80
CA GLY A 47 8.49 1.65 -2.84
C GLY A 47 8.95 0.25 -2.39
N ARG A 48 9.54 -0.50 -3.32
CA ARG A 48 10.14 -1.81 -3.04
C ARG A 48 11.34 -1.71 -2.10
N ASP A 49 12.14 -0.69 -2.24
CA ASP A 49 13.40 -0.55 -1.54
C ASP A 49 13.28 0.35 -0.28
N SER A 50 12.37 1.32 -0.30
CA SER A 50 12.11 2.24 0.83
C SER A 50 10.71 2.83 0.77
N ALA A 51 10.24 3.34 1.90
CA ALA A 51 9.16 4.31 1.93
C ALA A 51 9.73 5.73 1.86
N TYR A 52 8.94 6.67 1.34
CA TYR A 52 9.32 8.07 1.17
C TYR A 52 8.22 8.96 1.73
N ILE A 53 8.62 10.01 2.47
CA ILE A 53 7.72 11.04 3.03
C ILE A 53 8.30 12.42 2.74
N GLU A 54 7.42 13.41 2.52
CA GLU A 54 7.81 14.82 2.36
C GLU A 54 7.34 15.67 3.52
N ASP A 55 6.26 15.28 4.16
CA ASP A 55 5.71 15.99 5.32
C ASP A 55 6.55 15.74 6.57
N LYS A 56 6.78 16.82 7.33
CA LYS A 56 7.59 16.80 8.54
C LYS A 56 6.78 16.93 9.83
N GLN A 57 5.47 16.79 9.78
CA GLN A 57 4.63 16.85 10.97
C GLN A 57 5.01 15.73 11.95
N PRO A 58 5.38 16.04 13.21
CA PRO A 58 5.96 15.04 14.11
C PRO A 58 5.07 13.83 14.38
N GLU A 59 3.75 14.03 14.44
CA GLU A 59 2.80 12.94 14.62
C GLU A 59 2.83 12.01 13.42
N PHE A 60 2.72 12.55 12.20
CA PHE A 60 2.76 11.79 10.97
C PHE A 60 4.07 11.00 10.82
N VAL A 61 5.23 11.67 11.01
CA VAL A 61 6.54 11.02 10.89
C VAL A 61 6.67 9.85 11.89
N ARG A 62 6.20 10.05 13.12
CA ARG A 62 6.19 8.98 14.14
C ARG A 62 5.31 7.81 13.73
N GLU A 63 4.11 8.08 13.20
CA GLU A 63 3.19 7.04 12.73
C GLU A 63 3.74 6.30 11.51
N ALA A 64 4.27 7.00 10.52
CA ALA A 64 4.89 6.39 9.34
C ALA A 64 6.03 5.43 9.74
N ARG A 65 6.91 5.84 10.65
CA ARG A 65 8.06 5.03 11.11
C ARG A 65 7.67 3.80 11.94
N LYS A 66 6.44 3.70 12.43
CA LYS A 66 5.95 2.45 13.06
C LYS A 66 5.78 1.32 12.04
N TYR A 67 5.37 1.67 10.82
CA TYR A 67 5.07 0.70 9.77
C TYR A 67 6.22 0.51 8.78
N TYR A 68 7.05 1.55 8.59
CA TYR A 68 8.12 1.55 7.59
C TYR A 68 9.50 1.68 8.25
N THR A 69 10.20 0.55 8.38
CA THR A 69 11.56 0.52 8.95
C THR A 69 12.55 1.32 8.11
N ARG A 70 12.41 1.27 6.77
CA ARG A 70 13.13 2.12 5.85
C ARG A 70 12.20 3.23 5.39
N CYS A 71 12.38 4.42 5.93
CA CYS A 71 11.58 5.60 5.62
C CYS A 71 12.50 6.79 5.41
N GLN A 72 12.55 7.29 4.18
CA GLN A 72 13.38 8.42 3.76
C GLN A 72 12.54 9.69 3.70
N GLU A 73 13.08 10.78 4.24
CA GLU A 73 12.53 12.11 4.08
C GLU A 73 13.07 12.71 2.77
N VAL A 74 12.18 13.16 1.89
CA VAL A 74 12.51 13.78 0.60
C VAL A 74 11.97 15.21 0.54
N GLY A 75 12.47 16.00 -0.39
CA GLY A 75 11.99 17.38 -0.60
C GLY A 75 10.65 17.41 -1.32
N ASP A 76 10.44 16.50 -2.27
CA ASP A 76 9.21 16.29 -3.02
C ASP A 76 9.09 14.81 -3.39
N LEU A 77 7.93 14.21 -3.14
CA LEU A 77 7.66 12.82 -3.52
C LEU A 77 7.72 12.60 -5.04
N LEU A 78 7.47 13.65 -5.82
CA LEU A 78 7.56 13.59 -7.28
C LEU A 78 9.01 13.44 -7.79
N ASP A 79 10.02 13.70 -6.95
CA ASP A 79 11.43 13.54 -7.29
C ASP A 79 11.97 12.12 -7.00
N VAL A 80 11.18 11.26 -6.38
CA VAL A 80 11.59 9.88 -6.12
C VAL A 80 11.80 9.15 -7.44
N ARG A 81 13.03 8.65 -7.65
CA ARG A 81 13.42 7.91 -8.87
C ARG A 81 14.17 6.64 -8.48
N GLY A 82 14.18 5.69 -9.40
CA GLY A 82 14.98 4.46 -9.26
C GLY A 82 14.37 3.38 -8.39
N ASP A 83 13.25 3.63 -7.71
CA ASP A 83 12.52 2.61 -6.98
C ASP A 83 11.23 2.20 -7.71
N LYS A 84 10.73 1.01 -7.41
CA LYS A 84 9.44 0.49 -7.87
C LYS A 84 8.35 0.91 -6.89
N LEU A 85 7.44 1.77 -7.35
CA LEU A 85 6.42 2.37 -6.50
C LEU A 85 5.21 1.43 -6.37
N LEU A 86 4.96 0.95 -5.18
CA LEU A 86 4.01 -0.14 -4.92
C LEU A 86 2.67 0.35 -4.39
N LYS A 87 2.70 1.38 -3.53
CA LYS A 87 1.53 1.83 -2.80
C LYS A 87 1.67 3.29 -2.39
N ILE A 88 0.58 4.01 -2.37
CA ILE A 88 0.44 5.29 -1.69
C ILE A 88 -0.39 5.05 -0.42
N ALA A 89 0.19 5.29 0.75
CA ALA A 89 -0.55 5.31 2.00
C ALA A 89 -0.84 6.76 2.39
N VAL A 90 -2.11 7.05 2.59
CA VAL A 90 -2.61 8.37 3.01
C VAL A 90 -2.83 8.34 4.51
N TYR A 91 -2.13 9.16 5.25
CA TYR A 91 -2.41 9.44 6.65
C TYR A 91 -3.32 10.64 6.74
N ASP A 92 -4.44 10.49 7.41
CA ASP A 92 -5.49 11.50 7.49
C ASP A 92 -5.75 11.87 8.95
N PHE A 93 -5.42 13.09 9.32
CA PHE A 93 -5.62 13.60 10.68
C PHE A 93 -7.11 13.72 11.05
N LEU A 94 -7.99 13.84 10.04
CA LEU A 94 -9.43 14.01 10.21
C LEU A 94 -10.20 12.68 10.15
N GLY A 95 -9.50 11.57 9.90
CA GLY A 95 -10.09 10.24 9.77
C GLY A 95 -10.25 9.82 8.31
N ALA A 96 -9.57 8.72 7.94
CA ALA A 96 -9.51 8.25 6.56
C ALA A 96 -10.89 7.89 5.99
N GLY A 97 -11.76 7.26 6.79
CA GLY A 97 -13.10 6.86 6.37
C GLY A 97 -14.05 8.05 6.12
N GLU A 98 -13.87 9.15 6.82
CA GLU A 98 -14.77 10.29 6.81
C GLU A 98 -14.27 11.44 5.92
N ASN A 99 -12.96 11.58 5.74
CA ASN A 99 -12.38 12.69 5.00
C ASN A 99 -11.78 12.26 3.66
N SER A 100 -10.69 11.51 3.62
CA SER A 100 -9.99 11.17 2.37
C SER A 100 -10.71 10.12 1.53
N TYR A 101 -11.22 9.05 2.13
CA TYR A 101 -11.89 7.98 1.38
C TYR A 101 -13.09 8.45 0.55
N PRO A 102 -14.06 9.22 1.07
CA PRO A 102 -15.18 9.69 0.25
C PRO A 102 -14.76 10.51 -0.96
N ARG A 103 -13.64 11.22 -0.88
CA ARG A 103 -13.08 12.03 -1.99
C ARG A 103 -12.33 11.20 -3.02
N LEU A 104 -11.74 10.07 -2.60
CA LEU A 104 -10.87 9.24 -3.42
C LEU A 104 -11.50 7.89 -3.83
N LYS A 105 -12.68 7.53 -3.30
CA LYS A 105 -13.34 6.26 -3.64
C LYS A 105 -13.63 6.07 -5.13
N HIS A 106 -13.75 7.14 -5.90
CA HIS A 106 -13.91 7.07 -7.36
C HIS A 106 -12.72 6.40 -8.04
N LEU A 107 -11.55 6.37 -7.39
CA LEU A 107 -10.34 5.70 -7.88
C LEU A 107 -10.47 4.16 -7.88
N GLU A 108 -11.46 3.58 -7.17
CA GLU A 108 -11.70 2.14 -7.13
C GLU A 108 -11.99 1.52 -8.51
N HIS A 109 -12.38 2.32 -9.48
CA HIS A 109 -12.53 1.85 -10.88
C HIS A 109 -11.19 1.39 -11.48
N GLY A 110 -10.07 2.05 -11.13
CA GLY A 110 -8.73 1.80 -11.69
C GLY A 110 -7.72 1.23 -10.70
N PHE A 111 -7.96 1.41 -9.41
CA PHE A 111 -7.02 1.07 -8.34
C PHE A 111 -7.64 0.19 -7.28
N GLN A 112 -6.80 -0.43 -6.47
CA GLN A 112 -7.19 -1.01 -5.19
C GLN A 112 -7.13 0.12 -4.16
N VAL A 113 -8.28 0.52 -3.64
CA VAL A 113 -8.42 1.53 -2.57
C VAL A 113 -8.97 0.85 -1.35
N ALA A 114 -8.36 1.05 -0.19
CA ALA A 114 -8.80 0.43 1.05
C ALA A 114 -8.52 1.32 2.26
N VAL A 115 -9.51 1.51 3.12
CA VAL A 115 -9.29 2.05 4.47
C VAL A 115 -8.63 0.94 5.29
N SER A 116 -7.40 1.17 5.72
CA SER A 116 -6.54 0.21 6.42
C SER A 116 -6.40 0.50 7.92
N GLY A 117 -7.04 1.54 8.40
CA GLY A 117 -7.09 1.95 9.79
C GLY A 117 -7.91 3.22 9.97
N GLU A 118 -8.12 3.67 11.20
CA GLU A 118 -8.89 4.88 11.50
C GLU A 118 -8.36 6.10 10.73
N LYS A 119 -7.03 6.26 10.70
CA LYS A 119 -6.34 7.38 10.03
C LYS A 119 -5.61 6.97 8.76
N TRP A 120 -5.74 5.73 8.29
CA TRP A 120 -4.98 5.23 7.17
C TRP A 120 -5.85 4.73 6.03
N MET A 121 -5.49 5.13 4.81
CA MET A 121 -6.04 4.62 3.57
C MET A 121 -4.92 4.29 2.60
N ASP A 122 -5.03 3.17 1.92
CA ASP A 122 -4.05 2.69 0.95
C ASP A 122 -4.60 2.75 -0.48
N ILE A 123 -3.78 3.19 -1.42
CA ILE A 123 -4.03 3.15 -2.86
C ILE A 123 -2.90 2.39 -3.52
N SER A 124 -3.24 1.34 -4.25
CA SER A 124 -2.27 0.51 -4.99
C SER A 124 -2.83 0.08 -6.33
N ARG A 125 -2.01 -0.57 -7.14
CA ARG A 125 -2.43 -1.10 -8.43
C ARG A 125 -3.63 -2.05 -8.27
N LYS A 126 -4.58 -2.00 -9.21
CA LYS A 126 -5.73 -2.91 -9.24
C LYS A 126 -5.27 -4.37 -9.19
N GLY A 127 -5.89 -5.15 -8.29
CA GLY A 127 -5.51 -6.54 -8.05
C GLY A 127 -4.42 -6.75 -6.98
N ALA A 128 -3.79 -5.69 -6.50
CA ALA A 128 -2.90 -5.77 -5.33
C ALA A 128 -3.73 -5.95 -4.06
N ASN A 129 -4.03 -7.18 -3.69
CA ASN A 129 -4.68 -7.54 -2.44
C ASN A 129 -4.11 -8.84 -1.90
N LYS A 130 -4.19 -9.04 -0.59
CA LYS A 130 -3.56 -10.17 0.11
C LYS A 130 -4.07 -11.53 -0.38
N GLY A 131 -5.35 -11.66 -0.70
CA GLY A 131 -5.93 -12.90 -1.21
C GLY A 131 -5.40 -13.27 -2.60
N ALA A 132 -5.46 -12.34 -3.57
CA ALA A 132 -4.96 -12.60 -4.92
C ALA A 132 -3.47 -12.98 -4.93
N SER A 133 -2.68 -12.36 -4.05
CA SER A 133 -1.25 -12.67 -3.93
C SER A 133 -1.01 -14.03 -3.29
N LEU A 134 -1.81 -14.39 -2.28
CA LEU A 134 -1.77 -15.71 -1.67
C LEU A 134 -2.13 -16.79 -2.70
N GLU A 135 -3.21 -16.61 -3.44
CA GLU A 135 -3.64 -17.55 -4.49
C GLU A 135 -2.56 -17.74 -5.57
N LEU A 136 -1.92 -16.65 -6.01
CA LEU A 136 -0.80 -16.73 -6.95
C LEU A 136 0.34 -17.59 -6.40
N ILE A 137 0.67 -17.41 -5.12
CA ILE A 137 1.75 -18.14 -4.46
C ILE A 137 1.37 -19.61 -4.28
N GLN A 138 0.15 -19.90 -3.85
CA GLN A 138 -0.38 -21.26 -3.74
C GLN A 138 -0.26 -22.00 -5.07
N ARG A 139 -0.73 -21.38 -6.17
CA ARG A 139 -0.58 -21.96 -7.52
C ARG A 139 0.87 -22.23 -7.92
N LYS A 140 1.79 -21.29 -7.62
CA LYS A 140 3.21 -21.44 -7.95
C LYS A 140 3.91 -22.52 -7.11
N LEU A 141 3.41 -22.82 -5.93
CA LEU A 141 3.95 -23.82 -5.02
C LEU A 141 3.24 -25.17 -5.12
N GLY A 142 2.10 -25.23 -5.82
CA GLY A 142 1.25 -26.45 -5.87
C GLY A 142 0.58 -26.74 -4.54
N ILE A 143 0.26 -25.71 -3.75
CA ILE A 143 -0.42 -25.83 -2.43
C ILE A 143 -1.88 -25.41 -2.61
N SER A 144 -2.80 -26.22 -2.05
CA SER A 144 -4.24 -25.93 -2.09
C SER A 144 -4.67 -24.95 -0.96
N SER A 145 -5.88 -24.42 -1.06
CA SER A 145 -6.48 -23.62 0.03
C SER A 145 -6.70 -24.46 1.28
N GLU A 146 -7.04 -25.74 1.14
CA GLU A 146 -7.24 -26.69 2.25
C GLU A 146 -5.94 -26.99 3.03
N GLU A 147 -4.79 -26.78 2.40
CA GLU A 147 -3.46 -26.92 3.02
C GLU A 147 -2.94 -25.59 3.59
N THR A 148 -3.75 -24.52 3.52
CA THR A 148 -3.35 -23.18 3.91
C THR A 148 -4.17 -22.66 5.08
N MET A 149 -3.51 -22.23 6.14
CA MET A 149 -4.17 -21.55 7.25
C MET A 149 -3.81 -20.06 7.22
N VAL A 150 -4.82 -19.19 7.34
CA VAL A 150 -4.64 -17.73 7.32
C VAL A 150 -5.22 -17.12 8.57
N PHE A 151 -4.64 -15.99 9.00
CA PHE A 151 -5.09 -15.17 10.12
C PHE A 151 -5.14 -13.72 9.68
N GLY A 152 -6.16 -12.99 10.13
CA GLY A 152 -6.31 -11.57 9.83
C GLY A 152 -7.36 -10.95 10.75
N ASP A 153 -7.25 -9.66 11.01
CA ASP A 153 -8.12 -8.90 11.91
C ASP A 153 -8.64 -7.60 11.28
N GLN A 154 -8.19 -7.26 10.07
CA GLN A 154 -8.57 -6.04 9.36
C GLN A 154 -9.31 -6.32 8.04
N MET A 155 -10.05 -5.34 7.54
CA MET A 155 -10.83 -5.47 6.31
C MET A 155 -9.98 -5.78 5.07
N ASN A 156 -8.71 -5.35 5.04
CA ASN A 156 -7.77 -5.70 3.97
C ASN A 156 -7.35 -7.18 3.98
N ASP A 157 -7.63 -7.92 5.05
CA ASP A 157 -7.41 -9.36 5.17
C ASP A 157 -8.60 -10.18 4.64
N ALA A 158 -9.77 -9.57 4.48
CA ALA A 158 -11.00 -10.27 4.11
C ALA A 158 -10.87 -11.06 2.80
N SER A 159 -10.11 -10.58 1.83
CA SER A 159 -9.86 -11.30 0.57
C SER A 159 -9.05 -12.59 0.76
N MET A 160 -8.17 -12.62 1.75
CA MET A 160 -7.35 -13.78 2.09
C MET A 160 -8.15 -14.82 2.89
N ILE A 161 -9.04 -14.37 3.78
CA ILE A 161 -9.86 -15.25 4.64
C ILE A 161 -10.99 -15.93 3.86
N ARG A 162 -11.44 -15.31 2.75
CA ARG A 162 -12.55 -15.86 1.92
C ARG A 162 -12.10 -16.90 0.89
N GLN A 163 -10.84 -17.17 0.76
CA GLN A 163 -10.27 -18.23 -0.11
C GLN A 163 -10.30 -19.59 0.57
#